data_d2e17075308168e751c0f4ebb5cdb3dc
#
_entry.id   d2e17075308168e751c0f4ebb5cdb3dc
#
_cell.length_a   1.000
_cell.length_b   1.000
_cell.length_c   1.000
_cell.angle_alpha   90.00
_cell.angle_beta   90.00
_cell.angle_gamma   90.00
#
_symmetry.space_group_name_H-M   'P 1'
#
loop_
_entity.id
_entity.type
_entity.pdbx_description
1 polymer ?
#
loop_
_entity_poly.entity_id
_entity_poly.type
_entity_poly.pdbx_seq_one_letter_code
_entity_poly.pdbx_strand_id
1 'polypeptide(L)'
;MPAFWLAVWLFRSGRWPNKSGADTLVNKLIRDFALNEKEKQQLFDMTIPKGIEGVLFQQNPCSDEEILDLLPPAPDSKPQRGGALRQLELEAIGPTKSLTFNPADRLTIVTGDNGLGKTFLLECAWWSLTGNWAGRPATPRLDADKTEPKIKFQITGKGLASQRKTTIQYNWEKQAWPLLKGRPTIPGLIVYARVDGSFAVWDPLRYTFPQSQLLRPEAALVFSREEVLDGRPEHIEGLIRDWTKWQHSPDQTVFEKFKNVIQRLSPPEEAPLMPSASVRIPGDPREIPTIRHIYGDVPFINESAGIRRIVTLAYLIVWAWTEHLVSAALAKIAPERKIVVLIDEMEAHLHPKWQRDILPAILDVAALLDPLVDAQIIITTHSPLVLASVETRFDSESDSLYHLNLTKNGEVSFVEIPFLRLGSVDDWLTSDIFELKQARSREGEQAVERAKQILAEEAPSKEELMEITGRLQMSLPPEDIFWTRWAYFLERKGIRL
;
A
#
# COMPACT_ATOMS: atom_id res chain seq x y z
N MET A 1 -2.10 -6.16 38.93
CA MET A 1 -1.40 -6.25 37.64
C MET A 1 -0.57 -5.01 37.29
N PRO A 2 -1.02 -3.72 37.42
CA PRO A 2 -0.20 -2.56 37.05
C PRO A 2 1.17 -2.51 37.71
N ALA A 3 1.26 -2.90 38.98
CA ALA A 3 2.51 -2.91 39.75
C ALA A 3 3.56 -3.93 39.24
N PHE A 4 3.11 -5.05 38.69
CA PHE A 4 4.00 -6.07 38.08
C PHE A 4 4.63 -5.50 36.79
N TRP A 5 3.85 -4.90 35.97
CA TRP A 5 4.32 -4.31 34.70
C TRP A 5 5.26 -3.12 34.93
N LEU A 6 5.02 -2.31 35.96
CA LEU A 6 5.94 -1.25 36.36
C LEU A 6 7.31 -1.83 36.78
N ALA A 7 7.34 -2.89 37.58
CA ALA A 7 8.57 -3.52 37.98
C ALA A 7 9.33 -4.12 36.79
N VAL A 8 8.63 -4.81 35.90
CA VAL A 8 9.20 -5.34 34.64
C VAL A 8 9.74 -4.21 33.77
N TRP A 9 9.05 -3.09 33.68
CA TRP A 9 9.49 -1.93 32.91
C TRP A 9 10.73 -1.28 33.53
N LEU A 10 10.75 -1.01 34.85
CA LEU A 10 11.89 -0.46 35.54
C LEU A 10 13.14 -1.34 35.38
N PHE A 11 12.97 -2.66 35.46
CA PHE A 11 14.06 -3.63 35.26
C PHE A 11 14.57 -3.63 33.83
N ARG A 12 13.66 -3.70 32.84
CA ARG A 12 14.03 -3.72 31.40
C ARG A 12 14.55 -2.41 30.88
N SER A 13 14.14 -1.27 31.47
CA SER A 13 14.58 0.07 31.05
C SER A 13 15.92 0.49 31.65
N GLY A 14 16.57 -0.35 32.45
CA GLY A 14 17.80 0.02 33.17
C GLY A 14 17.59 1.15 34.20
N ARG A 15 16.34 1.55 34.43
CA ARG A 15 15.97 2.60 35.41
C ARG A 15 15.74 2.02 36.82
N TRP A 16 16.24 0.83 37.03
CA TRP A 16 16.20 0.23 38.37
C TRP A 16 16.88 1.15 39.38
N PRO A 17 16.19 1.56 40.43
CA PRO A 17 16.75 2.57 41.32
C PRO A 17 17.96 2.00 42.11
N ASN A 18 19.13 2.58 41.82
CA ASN A 18 20.39 2.24 42.54
C ASN A 18 20.48 2.88 43.93
N LYS A 19 19.39 3.07 44.65
CA LYS A 19 19.38 3.64 46.00
C LYS A 19 19.07 2.57 47.01
N SER A 20 19.81 2.57 48.12
CA SER A 20 19.58 1.62 49.25
C SER A 20 18.11 1.73 49.69
N GLY A 21 17.41 0.62 49.69
CA GLY A 21 15.98 0.52 49.99
C GLY A 21 15.06 0.35 48.77
N ALA A 22 15.47 0.77 47.57
CA ALA A 22 14.67 0.60 46.34
C ALA A 22 14.59 -0.86 45.92
N ASP A 23 15.67 -1.61 46.04
CA ASP A 23 15.69 -3.07 45.79
C ASP A 23 14.73 -3.82 46.71
N THR A 24 14.54 -3.36 47.93
CA THR A 24 13.57 -3.95 48.87
C THR A 24 12.13 -3.69 48.41
N LEU A 25 11.80 -2.48 47.95
CA LEU A 25 10.48 -2.13 47.49
C LEU A 25 10.13 -2.87 46.19
N VAL A 26 11.06 -2.92 45.26
CA VAL A 26 10.85 -3.62 43.99
C VAL A 26 10.81 -5.15 44.20
N ASN A 27 11.64 -5.70 45.05
CA ASN A 27 11.56 -7.11 45.40
C ASN A 27 10.23 -7.46 46.11
N LYS A 28 9.70 -6.58 46.94
CA LYS A 28 8.38 -6.71 47.53
C LYS A 28 7.27 -6.65 46.50
N LEU A 29 7.38 -5.75 45.53
CA LEU A 29 6.48 -5.60 44.40
C LEU A 29 6.46 -6.86 43.51
N ILE A 30 7.61 -7.48 43.29
CA ILE A 30 7.75 -8.71 42.49
C ILE A 30 7.23 -9.93 43.25
N ARG A 31 7.46 -10.03 44.55
CA ARG A 31 7.07 -11.21 45.32
C ARG A 31 5.61 -11.21 45.75
N ASP A 32 5.14 -10.09 46.28
CA ASP A 32 3.89 -10.08 47.06
C ASP A 32 2.76 -9.30 46.37
N PHE A 33 3.03 -8.56 45.29
CA PHE A 33 2.08 -7.66 44.61
C PHE A 33 1.36 -6.65 45.54
N ALA A 34 1.84 -6.51 46.78
CA ALA A 34 1.21 -5.71 47.82
C ALA A 34 2.17 -4.61 48.30
N LEU A 35 1.97 -3.39 47.77
CA LEU A 35 2.56 -2.19 48.32
C LEU A 35 1.48 -1.41 49.07
N ASN A 36 1.83 -0.90 50.27
CA ASN A 36 0.99 0.08 50.96
C ASN A 36 1.10 1.46 50.26
N GLU A 37 0.18 2.37 50.59
CA GLU A 37 0.12 3.68 49.92
C GLU A 37 1.40 4.52 50.08
N LYS A 38 2.12 4.38 51.19
CA LYS A 38 3.39 5.09 51.42
C LYS A 38 4.52 4.48 50.58
N GLU A 39 4.55 3.19 50.38
CA GLU A 39 5.49 2.51 49.50
C GLU A 39 5.21 2.79 48.02
N LYS A 40 3.95 2.87 47.65
CA LYS A 40 3.53 3.31 46.31
C LYS A 40 4.03 4.74 46.00
N GLN A 41 3.84 5.65 46.97
CA GLN A 41 4.29 7.03 46.84
C GLN A 41 5.81 7.14 46.73
N GLN A 42 6.57 6.37 47.54
CA GLN A 42 8.02 6.31 47.46
C GLN A 42 8.52 5.79 46.12
N LEU A 43 7.89 4.76 45.56
CA LEU A 43 8.22 4.22 44.24
C LEU A 43 7.93 5.26 43.14
N PHE A 44 6.84 5.96 43.33
CA PHE A 44 6.35 7.03 42.46
C PHE A 44 7.32 8.21 42.39
N ASP A 45 7.71 8.73 43.54
CA ASP A 45 8.63 9.89 43.63
C ASP A 45 10.04 9.61 43.07
N MET A 46 10.35 8.32 42.82
CA MET A 46 11.66 7.92 42.36
C MET A 46 11.85 7.93 40.84
N THR A 47 10.83 7.68 40.02
CA THR A 47 11.07 7.39 38.61
C THR A 47 9.89 7.46 37.65
N ILE A 48 8.67 7.79 38.05
CA ILE A 48 7.52 7.62 37.18
C ILE A 48 7.34 8.82 36.24
N PRO A 49 7.24 8.65 34.91
CA PRO A 49 6.86 9.72 34.01
C PRO A 49 5.47 10.26 34.33
N LYS A 50 5.29 11.58 34.23
CA LYS A 50 3.98 12.21 34.40
C LYS A 50 2.96 11.58 33.45
N GLY A 51 1.81 11.16 33.97
CA GLY A 51 0.73 10.53 33.20
C GLY A 51 0.49 9.04 33.51
N ILE A 52 1.46 8.33 34.05
CA ILE A 52 1.28 6.91 34.48
C ILE A 52 0.53 6.82 35.82
N GLU A 53 0.51 7.89 36.58
CA GLU A 53 -0.11 7.99 37.89
C GLU A 53 -1.55 7.50 37.92
N GLY A 54 -2.37 7.98 36.97
CA GLY A 54 -3.76 7.60 36.88
C GLY A 54 -3.97 6.11 36.57
N VAL A 55 -3.05 5.50 35.83
CA VAL A 55 -3.13 4.11 35.38
C VAL A 55 -2.67 3.13 36.46
N LEU A 56 -1.60 3.47 37.19
CA LEU A 56 -1.05 2.60 38.22
C LEU A 56 -1.91 2.51 39.50
N PHE A 57 -2.67 3.54 39.77
CA PHE A 57 -3.46 3.66 41.01
C PHE A 57 -4.99 3.65 40.79
N GLN A 58 -5.46 3.46 39.55
CA GLN A 58 -6.87 3.27 39.28
C GLN A 58 -7.35 1.91 39.84
N GLN A 59 -8.56 1.92 40.41
CA GLN A 59 -9.22 0.70 40.90
C GLN A 59 -9.75 -0.17 39.76
N ASN A 60 -9.89 0.37 38.55
CA ASN A 60 -10.33 -0.38 37.38
C ASN A 60 -9.14 -1.06 36.69
N PRO A 61 -9.31 -2.28 36.17
CA PRO A 61 -8.28 -2.95 35.39
C PRO A 61 -8.00 -2.14 34.13
N CYS A 62 -6.77 -1.70 33.97
CA CYS A 62 -6.28 -1.08 32.76
C CYS A 62 -5.95 -2.18 31.74
N SER A 63 -6.24 -1.95 30.48
CA SER A 63 -5.88 -2.89 29.44
C SER A 63 -4.36 -2.91 29.22
N ASP A 64 -3.83 -4.02 28.73
CA ASP A 64 -2.40 -4.11 28.37
C ASP A 64 -2.01 -3.07 27.33
N GLU A 65 -2.92 -2.69 26.44
CA GLU A 65 -2.73 -1.65 25.42
C GLU A 65 -2.55 -0.27 26.06
N GLU A 66 -3.39 0.11 27.02
CA GLU A 66 -3.27 1.40 27.72
C GLU A 66 -1.96 1.50 28.51
N ILE A 67 -1.49 0.40 29.08
CA ILE A 67 -0.22 0.35 29.78
C ILE A 67 0.95 0.48 28.79
N LEU A 68 0.87 -0.21 27.66
CA LEU A 68 1.91 -0.17 26.62
C LEU A 68 2.03 1.20 25.98
N ASP A 69 0.94 1.93 25.81
CA ASP A 69 0.95 3.29 25.25
C ASP A 69 1.62 4.31 26.18
N LEU A 70 1.56 4.09 27.48
CA LEU A 70 2.14 4.99 28.49
C LEU A 70 3.61 4.68 28.80
N LEU A 71 4.08 3.46 28.56
CA LEU A 71 5.45 3.05 28.87
C LEU A 71 6.38 3.37 27.69
N PRO A 72 7.45 4.16 27.86
CA PRO A 72 8.46 4.35 26.83
C PRO A 72 9.15 3.02 26.50
N PRO A 73 9.61 2.80 25.25
CA PRO A 73 10.39 1.61 24.93
C PRO A 73 11.65 1.55 25.81
N ALA A 74 12.05 0.34 26.18
CA ALA A 74 13.28 0.13 26.95
C ALA A 74 14.47 0.74 26.18
N PRO A 75 15.30 1.61 26.83
CA PRO A 75 16.37 2.34 26.14
C PRO A 75 17.38 1.45 25.41
N ASP A 76 17.56 0.21 25.86
CA ASP A 76 18.56 -0.73 25.35
C ASP A 76 17.96 -1.84 24.48
N SER A 77 16.66 -1.84 24.22
CA SER A 77 16.06 -2.83 23.33
C SER A 77 16.44 -2.52 21.87
N LYS A 78 17.21 -3.43 21.26
CA LYS A 78 17.45 -3.34 19.81
C LYS A 78 16.09 -3.45 19.10
N PRO A 79 15.77 -2.53 18.15
CA PRO A 79 14.54 -2.61 17.41
C PRO A 79 14.47 -3.94 16.64
N GLN A 80 13.30 -4.56 16.63
CA GLN A 80 13.05 -5.75 15.81
C GLN A 80 13.09 -5.36 14.34
N ARG A 81 13.43 -6.31 13.48
CA ARG A 81 13.52 -6.09 12.04
C ARG A 81 12.50 -6.94 11.29
N GLY A 82 12.19 -6.55 10.07
CA GLY A 82 11.33 -7.31 9.18
C GLY A 82 9.84 -7.12 9.47
N GLY A 83 9.43 -5.96 9.96
CA GLY A 83 8.01 -5.63 10.14
C GLY A 83 7.32 -5.19 8.85
N ALA A 84 5.98 -5.18 8.88
CA ALA A 84 5.10 -4.63 7.86
C ALA A 84 4.11 -3.66 8.52
N LEU A 85 3.34 -2.91 7.74
CA LEU A 85 2.33 -2.01 8.26
C LEU A 85 1.16 -2.82 8.81
N ARG A 86 0.83 -2.67 10.08
CA ARG A 86 -0.31 -3.31 10.72
C ARG A 86 -1.52 -2.38 10.82
N GLN A 87 -1.25 -1.12 11.16
CA GLN A 87 -2.31 -0.12 11.31
C GLN A 87 -1.78 1.27 10.99
N LEU A 88 -2.62 2.10 10.40
CA LEU A 88 -2.41 3.52 10.16
C LEU A 88 -3.67 4.27 10.52
N GLU A 89 -3.58 5.25 11.42
CA GLU A 89 -4.67 6.15 11.77
C GLU A 89 -4.25 7.58 11.43
N LEU A 90 -5.11 8.28 10.73
CA LEU A 90 -4.92 9.67 10.31
C LEU A 90 -6.00 10.54 10.95
N GLU A 91 -5.63 11.56 11.69
CA GLU A 91 -6.56 12.49 12.34
C GLU A 91 -6.29 13.92 11.87
N ALA A 92 -7.34 14.61 11.45
CA ALA A 92 -7.30 16.00 10.97
C ALA A 92 -6.32 16.27 9.82
N ILE A 93 -6.08 15.27 8.97
CA ILE A 93 -5.23 15.35 7.77
C ILE A 93 -5.87 14.61 6.62
N GLY A 94 -5.61 15.05 5.39
CA GLY A 94 -6.15 14.42 4.18
C GLY A 94 -7.64 14.65 3.96
N PRO A 95 -8.31 13.77 3.21
CA PRO A 95 -9.68 13.99 2.74
C PRO A 95 -10.75 13.79 3.82
N THR A 96 -10.47 13.04 4.89
CA THR A 96 -11.43 12.75 5.98
C THR A 96 -10.99 13.40 7.29
N LYS A 97 -11.91 13.59 8.24
CA LYS A 97 -11.58 14.09 9.60
C LYS A 97 -10.76 13.05 10.37
N SER A 98 -11.10 11.78 10.19
CA SER A 98 -10.36 10.64 10.74
C SER A 98 -10.45 9.48 9.77
N LEU A 99 -9.37 8.70 9.70
CA LEU A 99 -9.27 7.51 8.87
C LEU A 99 -8.49 6.44 9.63
N THR A 100 -9.00 5.21 9.64
CA THR A 100 -8.29 4.04 10.18
C THR A 100 -8.11 3.03 9.05
N PHE A 101 -6.87 2.61 8.84
CA PHE A 101 -6.46 1.67 7.82
C PHE A 101 -5.69 0.51 8.45
N ASN A 102 -6.21 -0.71 8.31
CA ASN A 102 -5.61 -1.95 8.80
C ASN A 102 -5.28 -2.83 7.60
N PRO A 103 -4.14 -2.63 6.95
CA PRO A 103 -3.79 -3.45 5.79
C PRO A 103 -3.62 -4.91 6.19
N ALA A 104 -4.06 -5.80 5.31
CA ALA A 104 -3.92 -7.24 5.47
C ALA A 104 -2.45 -7.68 5.37
N ASP A 105 -2.17 -8.90 5.79
CA ASP A 105 -0.80 -9.42 5.83
C ASP A 105 -0.22 -9.70 4.44
N ARG A 106 -1.07 -10.06 3.44
CA ARG A 106 -0.67 -10.40 2.07
C ARG A 106 -1.04 -9.33 1.05
N LEU A 107 -2.33 -9.07 0.84
CA LEU A 107 -2.82 -8.14 -0.18
C LEU A 107 -3.87 -7.20 0.40
N THR A 108 -3.67 -5.91 0.17
CA THR A 108 -4.70 -4.91 0.41
C THR A 108 -4.96 -4.12 -0.86
N ILE A 109 -6.20 -4.10 -1.29
CA ILE A 109 -6.66 -3.33 -2.44
C ILE A 109 -7.43 -2.11 -1.92
N VAL A 110 -7.08 -0.93 -2.41
CA VAL A 110 -7.78 0.32 -2.10
C VAL A 110 -8.38 0.86 -3.40
N THR A 111 -9.70 0.96 -3.45
CA THR A 111 -10.43 1.47 -4.61
C THR A 111 -11.28 2.69 -4.23
N GLY A 112 -11.86 3.36 -5.21
CA GLY A 112 -12.71 4.54 -5.05
C GLY A 112 -12.45 5.57 -6.13
N ASP A 113 -13.26 6.64 -6.16
CA ASP A 113 -13.20 7.68 -7.19
C ASP A 113 -11.90 8.50 -7.17
N ASN A 114 -11.68 9.25 -8.25
CA ASN A 114 -10.54 10.15 -8.37
C ASN A 114 -10.64 11.29 -7.36
N GLY A 115 -9.50 11.69 -6.80
CA GLY A 115 -9.40 12.82 -5.87
C GLY A 115 -9.80 12.50 -4.43
N LEU A 116 -10.24 11.28 -4.11
CA LEU A 116 -10.64 10.89 -2.75
C LEU A 116 -9.47 10.55 -1.81
N GLY A 117 -8.22 10.55 -2.30
CA GLY A 117 -7.04 10.43 -1.44
C GLY A 117 -6.36 9.07 -1.41
N LYS A 118 -6.52 8.20 -2.43
CA LYS A 118 -5.81 6.91 -2.51
C LYS A 118 -4.29 7.07 -2.50
N THR A 119 -3.74 7.91 -3.38
CA THR A 119 -2.30 8.26 -3.38
C THR A 119 -1.86 8.84 -2.04
N PHE A 120 -2.67 9.73 -1.45
CA PHE A 120 -2.40 10.31 -0.14
C PHE A 120 -2.28 9.24 0.96
N LEU A 121 -3.13 8.22 0.94
CA LEU A 121 -3.07 7.10 1.88
C LEU A 121 -1.75 6.32 1.73
N LEU A 122 -1.33 6.03 0.49
CA LEU A 122 -0.05 5.35 0.23
C LEU A 122 1.16 6.20 0.65
N GLU A 123 1.13 7.52 0.42
CA GLU A 123 2.18 8.44 0.90
C GLU A 123 2.27 8.44 2.43
N CYS A 124 1.15 8.42 3.14
CA CYS A 124 1.12 8.30 4.61
C CYS A 124 1.60 6.93 5.08
N ALA A 125 1.25 5.85 4.38
CA ALA A 125 1.74 4.50 4.67
C ALA A 125 3.26 4.41 4.46
N TRP A 126 3.76 4.94 3.35
CA TRP A 126 5.19 5.05 3.09
C TRP A 126 5.91 5.84 4.19
N TRP A 127 5.40 7.04 4.55
CA TRP A 127 6.01 7.86 5.60
C TRP A 127 6.01 7.15 6.96
N SER A 128 4.93 6.49 7.32
CA SER A 128 4.82 5.75 8.58
C SER A 128 5.85 4.63 8.68
N LEU A 129 6.11 3.96 7.55
CA LEU A 129 7.11 2.90 7.46
C LEU A 129 8.54 3.45 7.42
N THR A 130 8.80 4.55 6.73
CA THR A 130 10.17 5.03 6.45
C THR A 130 10.60 6.24 7.28
N GLY A 131 9.67 7.10 7.69
CA GLY A 131 9.94 8.42 8.28
C GLY A 131 10.31 9.49 7.27
N ASN A 132 10.25 9.19 5.98
CA ASN A 132 10.55 10.10 4.88
C ASN A 132 9.35 10.20 3.94
N TRP A 133 9.09 11.36 3.37
CA TRP A 133 8.07 11.54 2.35
C TRP A 133 8.63 11.15 0.98
N ALA A 134 7.88 10.38 0.20
CA ALA A 134 8.24 10.10 -1.19
C ALA A 134 7.79 11.24 -2.13
N GLY A 135 6.72 11.93 -1.76
CA GLY A 135 6.19 13.10 -2.45
C GLY A 135 6.08 14.30 -1.54
N ARG A 136 4.95 15.00 -1.63
CA ARG A 136 4.68 16.16 -0.75
C ARG A 136 4.25 15.68 0.64
N PRO A 137 4.75 16.32 1.71
CA PRO A 137 4.29 16.04 3.07
C PRO A 137 2.77 16.23 3.21
N ALA A 138 2.14 15.38 4.00
CA ALA A 138 0.74 15.56 4.35
C ALA A 138 0.54 16.90 5.08
N THR A 139 -0.48 17.64 4.68
CA THR A 139 -0.84 18.92 5.29
C THR A 139 -2.05 18.75 6.20
N PRO A 140 -2.10 19.49 7.32
CA PRO A 140 -3.29 19.59 8.15
C PRO A 140 -4.50 20.06 7.36
N ARG A 141 -5.68 19.62 7.74
CA ARG A 141 -6.94 20.11 7.18
C ARG A 141 -7.14 21.58 7.57
N LEU A 142 -7.67 22.36 6.63
CA LEU A 142 -7.95 23.80 6.86
C LEU A 142 -9.10 24.03 7.84
N ASP A 143 -10.01 23.04 8.00
CA ASP A 143 -11.17 23.07 8.89
C ASP A 143 -10.90 22.39 10.25
N ALA A 144 -9.65 22.10 10.56
CA ALA A 144 -9.24 21.40 11.79
C ALA A 144 -9.13 22.28 13.05
N ASP A 145 -9.95 23.32 13.16
CA ASP A 145 -9.86 24.39 14.19
C ASP A 145 -9.72 23.95 15.66
N LYS A 146 -9.96 22.67 15.98
CA LYS A 146 -9.88 22.16 17.36
C LYS A 146 -9.23 20.79 17.48
N THR A 147 -8.88 20.15 16.37
CA THR A 147 -8.29 18.79 16.37
C THR A 147 -6.83 18.88 16.00
N GLU A 148 -5.94 18.41 16.86
CA GLU A 148 -4.52 18.35 16.55
C GLU A 148 -4.26 17.30 15.44
N PRO A 149 -3.61 17.70 14.33
CA PRO A 149 -3.28 16.75 13.27
C PRO A 149 -2.30 15.69 13.76
N LYS A 150 -2.66 14.41 13.57
CA LYS A 150 -1.89 13.26 14.07
C LYS A 150 -1.81 12.15 13.04
N ILE A 151 -0.65 11.52 13.00
CA ILE A 151 -0.44 10.22 12.34
C ILE A 151 -0.10 9.21 13.42
N LYS A 152 -0.92 8.17 13.55
CA LYS A 152 -0.65 7.04 14.44
C LYS A 152 -0.46 5.80 13.59
N PHE A 153 0.54 4.99 13.90
CA PHE A 153 0.78 3.77 13.15
C PHE A 153 1.40 2.68 14.00
N GLN A 154 1.25 1.45 13.55
CA GLN A 154 1.81 0.26 14.14
C GLN A 154 2.49 -0.58 13.07
N ILE A 155 3.71 -1.06 13.38
CA ILE A 155 4.47 -1.97 12.51
C ILE A 155 4.51 -3.34 13.17
N THR A 156 4.25 -4.41 12.41
CA THR A 156 4.27 -5.79 12.90
C THR A 156 5.63 -6.18 13.46
N GLY A 157 5.64 -7.07 14.45
CA GLY A 157 6.86 -7.60 15.06
C GLY A 157 6.55 -8.68 16.08
N LYS A 158 7.58 -9.38 16.57
CA LYS A 158 7.45 -10.55 17.45
C LYS A 158 7.41 -10.23 18.95
N GLY A 159 7.44 -8.98 19.37
CA GLY A 159 7.54 -8.61 20.78
C GLY A 159 6.47 -7.63 21.23
N LEU A 160 6.35 -7.45 22.56
CA LEU A 160 5.43 -6.47 23.15
C LEU A 160 5.64 -5.04 22.62
N ALA A 161 6.87 -4.67 22.26
CA ALA A 161 7.18 -3.38 21.68
C ALA A 161 6.51 -3.15 20.32
N SER A 162 6.24 -4.21 19.55
CA SER A 162 5.55 -4.14 18.25
C SER A 162 4.03 -3.97 18.38
N GLN A 163 3.46 -4.19 19.57
CA GLN A 163 2.05 -3.95 19.83
C GLN A 163 1.75 -2.46 20.08
N ARG A 164 2.80 -1.66 20.24
CA ARG A 164 2.67 -0.23 20.53
C ARG A 164 2.41 0.59 19.26
N LYS A 165 1.42 1.46 19.31
CA LYS A 165 1.19 2.50 18.30
C LYS A 165 2.17 3.66 18.49
N THR A 166 2.79 4.08 17.41
CA THR A 166 3.61 5.29 17.36
C THR A 166 2.72 6.46 16.98
N THR A 167 2.65 7.49 17.82
CA THR A 167 1.86 8.70 17.56
C THR A 167 2.78 9.87 17.28
N ILE A 168 2.56 10.53 16.15
CA ILE A 168 3.29 11.74 15.74
C ILE A 168 2.28 12.86 15.55
N GLN A 169 2.54 14.00 16.18
CA GLN A 169 1.72 15.22 16.05
C GLN A 169 2.41 16.19 15.11
N TYR A 170 1.60 16.90 14.31
CA TYR A 170 2.12 17.99 13.45
C TYR A 170 2.63 19.14 14.28
N ASN A 171 3.82 19.63 13.96
CA ASN A 171 4.40 20.78 14.62
C ASN A 171 4.05 22.07 13.86
N TRP A 172 3.15 22.86 14.41
CA TRP A 172 2.67 24.11 13.81
C TRP A 172 3.74 25.20 13.72
N GLU A 173 4.65 25.28 14.69
CA GLU A 173 5.73 26.28 14.68
C GLU A 173 6.71 26.01 13.54
N LYS A 174 7.05 24.73 13.31
CA LYS A 174 7.96 24.29 12.24
C LYS A 174 7.25 23.99 10.94
N GLN A 175 5.92 24.01 10.92
CA GLN A 175 5.09 23.62 9.78
C GLN A 175 5.53 22.26 9.17
N ALA A 176 5.84 21.28 10.03
CA ALA A 176 6.41 20.00 9.62
C ALA A 176 6.02 18.86 10.55
N TRP A 177 6.08 17.65 10.02
CA TRP A 177 6.03 16.44 10.82
C TRP A 177 7.39 16.20 11.49
N PRO A 178 7.44 15.99 12.80
CA PRO A 178 8.69 15.70 13.50
C PRO A 178 9.33 14.41 12.97
N LEU A 179 10.65 14.39 12.91
CA LEU A 179 11.39 13.18 12.58
C LEU A 179 11.16 12.09 13.63
N LEU A 180 11.00 10.87 13.17
CA LEU A 180 10.88 9.69 14.03
C LEU A 180 12.16 9.48 14.84
N LYS A 181 12.07 9.63 16.15
CA LYS A 181 13.18 9.37 17.08
C LYS A 181 13.08 7.93 17.59
N GLY A 182 13.72 7.02 16.91
CA GLY A 182 13.68 5.60 17.25
C GLY A 182 12.41 4.91 16.77
N ARG A 183 12.45 3.59 16.69
CA ARG A 183 11.33 2.74 16.28
C ARG A 183 11.35 1.45 17.09
N PRO A 184 10.20 0.98 17.58
CA PRO A 184 10.13 -0.33 18.25
C PRO A 184 10.39 -1.46 17.26
N THR A 185 10.01 -1.29 16.01
CA THR A 185 10.21 -2.25 14.92
C THR A 185 10.67 -1.51 13.67
N ILE A 186 11.70 -2.06 13.01
CA ILE A 186 12.20 -1.61 11.72
C ILE A 186 11.47 -2.43 10.65
N PRO A 187 10.79 -1.80 9.67
CA PRO A 187 10.13 -2.53 8.59
C PRO A 187 11.14 -3.32 7.76
N GLY A 188 10.64 -4.27 6.96
CA GLY A 188 11.41 -4.96 5.94
C GLY A 188 11.85 -4.06 4.79
N LEU A 189 12.25 -4.64 3.67
CA LEU A 189 12.50 -3.90 2.44
C LEU A 189 11.19 -3.30 1.92
N ILE A 190 11.18 -2.02 1.53
CA ILE A 190 9.98 -1.36 1.01
C ILE A 190 10.25 -0.83 -0.38
N VAL A 191 9.31 -1.12 -1.28
CA VAL A 191 9.30 -0.61 -2.66
C VAL A 191 7.98 0.11 -2.90
N TYR A 192 8.02 1.35 -3.35
CA TYR A 192 6.83 2.14 -3.67
C TYR A 192 6.88 2.62 -5.12
N ALA A 193 6.01 2.04 -5.95
CA ALA A 193 5.79 2.44 -7.34
C ALA A 193 4.69 3.50 -7.40
N ARG A 194 5.04 4.73 -7.78
CA ARG A 194 4.11 5.86 -7.83
C ARG A 194 3.48 5.98 -9.22
N VAL A 195 2.31 6.62 -9.27
CA VAL A 195 1.54 6.80 -10.51
C VAL A 195 2.29 7.57 -11.59
N ASP A 196 3.10 8.57 -11.20
CA ASP A 196 3.89 9.41 -12.11
C ASP A 196 5.11 8.71 -12.72
N GLY A 197 5.34 7.44 -12.36
CA GLY A 197 6.49 6.65 -12.78
C GLY A 197 7.76 6.88 -11.97
N SER A 198 7.69 7.73 -10.93
CA SER A 198 8.73 7.81 -9.92
C SER A 198 8.67 6.62 -8.97
N PHE A 199 9.77 6.37 -8.26
CA PHE A 199 9.91 5.25 -7.35
C PHE A 199 10.55 5.66 -6.05
N ALA A 200 10.11 5.00 -4.96
CA ALA A 200 10.79 5.12 -3.69
C ALA A 200 11.16 3.74 -3.15
N VAL A 201 12.35 3.62 -2.60
CA VAL A 201 12.88 2.39 -2.02
C VAL A 201 13.46 2.70 -0.65
N TRP A 202 13.16 1.87 0.34
CA TRP A 202 13.74 1.93 1.67
C TRP A 202 14.31 0.58 2.07
N ASP A 203 15.58 0.56 2.48
CA ASP A 203 16.30 -0.65 2.87
C ASP A 203 16.66 -0.59 4.35
N PRO A 204 16.18 -1.54 5.19
CA PRO A 204 16.47 -1.59 6.62
C PRO A 204 17.97 -1.69 6.92
N LEU A 205 18.77 -2.23 6.00
CA LEU A 205 20.21 -2.38 6.20
C LEU A 205 20.93 -1.04 6.11
N ARG A 206 20.47 -0.15 5.24
CA ARG A 206 21.01 1.23 5.13
C ARG A 206 20.71 2.05 6.39
N TYR A 207 19.58 1.81 7.06
CA TYR A 207 19.21 2.50 8.29
C TYR A 207 20.10 2.13 9.49
N THR A 208 20.68 0.93 9.50
CA THR A 208 21.45 0.40 10.64
C THR A 208 22.95 0.59 10.55
N PHE A 209 23.49 1.07 9.44
CA PHE A 209 24.90 1.38 9.35
C PHE A 209 25.27 2.53 10.30
N PRO A 210 26.36 2.39 11.10
CA PRO A 210 26.84 3.47 11.93
C PRO A 210 27.17 4.66 11.04
N GLN A 211 26.67 5.82 11.44
CA GLN A 211 26.86 7.08 10.73
C GLN A 211 28.33 7.51 10.83
N SER A 212 29.19 7.03 9.94
CA SER A 212 30.48 7.68 9.73
C SER A 212 30.20 9.09 9.19
N GLN A 213 30.86 10.08 9.73
CA GLN A 213 30.56 11.49 9.53
C GLN A 213 30.66 11.99 8.07
N LEU A 214 31.13 11.16 7.12
CA LEU A 214 31.44 11.56 5.76
C LEU A 214 30.47 11.04 4.68
N LEU A 215 29.77 9.95 4.91
CA LEU A 215 28.79 9.40 3.96
C LEU A 215 27.66 8.76 4.76
N ARG A 216 26.50 9.42 4.84
CA ARG A 216 25.27 8.83 5.33
C ARG A 216 24.55 8.21 4.13
N PRO A 217 24.52 6.89 3.97
CA PRO A 217 23.62 6.29 2.99
C PRO A 217 22.19 6.68 3.41
N GLU A 218 21.47 7.30 2.52
CA GLU A 218 20.06 7.58 2.73
C GLU A 218 19.32 6.25 2.82
N ALA A 219 18.65 5.99 3.93
CA ALA A 219 17.88 4.77 4.10
C ALA A 219 16.69 4.74 3.11
N ALA A 220 16.07 5.88 2.88
CA ALA A 220 15.00 6.06 1.90
C ALA A 220 15.53 6.80 0.67
N LEU A 221 15.38 6.17 -0.49
CA LEU A 221 15.73 6.74 -1.79
C LEU A 221 14.45 7.01 -2.56
N VAL A 222 14.32 8.21 -3.11
CA VAL A 222 13.25 8.56 -4.03
C VAL A 222 13.87 8.92 -5.37
N PHE A 223 13.45 8.25 -6.43
CA PHE A 223 13.96 8.43 -7.78
C PHE A 223 12.87 8.97 -8.69
N SER A 224 13.19 9.99 -9.46
CA SER A 224 12.35 10.41 -10.58
C SER A 224 12.34 9.32 -11.67
N ARG A 225 11.40 9.42 -12.59
CA ARG A 225 11.33 8.49 -13.73
C ARG A 225 12.61 8.49 -14.56
N GLU A 226 13.20 9.66 -14.75
CA GLU A 226 14.44 9.85 -15.49
C GLU A 226 15.64 9.21 -14.74
N GLU A 227 15.71 9.41 -13.43
CA GLU A 227 16.76 8.79 -12.60
C GLU A 227 16.64 7.25 -12.55
N VAL A 228 15.44 6.70 -12.59
CA VAL A 228 15.27 5.23 -12.72
C VAL A 228 15.79 4.72 -14.05
N LEU A 229 15.61 5.48 -15.14
CA LEU A 229 16.00 5.08 -16.48
C LEU A 229 17.52 5.26 -16.68
N ASP A 230 18.01 6.45 -16.36
CA ASP A 230 19.36 6.90 -16.75
C ASP A 230 20.37 6.82 -15.60
N GLY A 231 19.90 6.60 -14.38
CA GLY A 231 20.70 6.54 -13.16
C GLY A 231 20.80 7.85 -12.39
N ARG A 232 21.18 7.74 -11.13
CA ARG A 232 21.57 8.85 -10.26
C ARG A 232 22.94 8.50 -9.62
N PRO A 233 23.97 9.32 -9.85
CA PRO A 233 25.31 9.05 -9.31
C PRO A 233 25.26 8.68 -7.82
N GLU A 234 26.09 7.73 -7.41
CA GLU A 234 26.24 7.21 -6.04
C GLU A 234 25.02 6.42 -5.48
N HIS A 235 23.89 6.35 -6.22
CA HIS A 235 22.67 5.71 -5.74
C HIS A 235 22.17 4.57 -6.60
N ILE A 236 22.09 4.77 -7.92
CA ILE A 236 21.57 3.79 -8.87
C ILE A 236 22.21 4.01 -10.25
N GLU A 237 22.67 2.94 -10.89
CA GLU A 237 23.21 3.00 -12.26
C GLU A 237 22.13 3.29 -13.31
N GLY A 238 20.89 2.94 -13.01
CA GLY A 238 19.72 3.08 -13.85
C GLY A 238 19.45 1.85 -14.73
N LEU A 239 18.19 1.72 -15.12
CA LEU A 239 17.67 0.55 -15.82
C LEU A 239 18.50 0.19 -17.07
N ILE A 240 18.84 1.18 -17.90
CA ILE A 240 19.57 0.94 -19.16
C ILE A 240 20.93 0.32 -18.90
N ARG A 241 21.70 0.87 -17.93
CA ARG A 241 23.05 0.39 -17.64
C ARG A 241 23.04 -0.92 -16.87
N ASP A 242 22.19 -1.02 -15.84
CA ASP A 242 22.09 -2.24 -15.03
C ASP A 242 21.59 -3.43 -15.87
N TRP A 243 20.61 -3.22 -16.75
CA TRP A 243 20.15 -4.28 -17.64
C TRP A 243 21.28 -4.79 -18.53
N THR A 244 21.96 -3.86 -19.22
CA THR A 244 23.09 -4.22 -20.10
C THR A 244 24.21 -4.93 -19.30
N LYS A 245 24.55 -4.43 -18.11
CA LYS A 245 25.53 -5.03 -17.21
C LYS A 245 25.12 -6.43 -16.76
N TRP A 246 23.87 -6.63 -16.32
CA TRP A 246 23.37 -7.95 -15.90
C TRP A 246 23.35 -8.94 -17.06
N GLN A 247 22.94 -8.49 -18.23
CA GLN A 247 22.87 -9.32 -19.45
C GLN A 247 24.26 -9.83 -19.91
N HIS A 248 25.31 -9.04 -19.72
CA HIS A 248 26.68 -9.40 -20.11
C HIS A 248 27.51 -9.91 -18.93
N SER A 249 26.96 -10.00 -17.74
CA SER A 249 27.66 -10.54 -16.57
C SER A 249 27.95 -12.04 -16.75
N PRO A 250 29.13 -12.53 -16.34
CA PRO A 250 29.38 -13.98 -16.24
C PRO A 250 28.41 -14.68 -15.29
N ASP A 251 27.99 -13.99 -14.21
CA ASP A 251 26.90 -14.44 -13.32
C ASP A 251 25.58 -13.94 -13.85
N GLN A 252 24.78 -14.85 -14.39
CA GLN A 252 23.47 -14.57 -14.98
C GLN A 252 22.34 -14.56 -13.95
N THR A 253 22.62 -14.77 -12.66
CA THR A 253 21.60 -14.95 -11.63
C THR A 253 20.61 -13.77 -11.55
N VAL A 254 21.11 -12.53 -11.58
CA VAL A 254 20.28 -11.33 -11.52
C VAL A 254 19.50 -11.12 -12.82
N PHE A 255 20.17 -11.36 -13.96
CA PHE A 255 19.52 -11.21 -15.26
C PHE A 255 18.38 -12.22 -15.47
N GLU A 256 18.59 -13.48 -15.09
CA GLU A 256 17.53 -14.50 -15.17
C GLU A 256 16.36 -14.18 -14.22
N LYS A 257 16.62 -13.67 -13.02
CA LYS A 257 15.55 -13.17 -12.14
C LYS A 257 14.77 -12.03 -12.81
N PHE A 258 15.46 -11.05 -13.36
CA PHE A 258 14.85 -9.92 -14.06
C PHE A 258 14.00 -10.38 -15.25
N LYS A 259 14.51 -11.28 -16.06
CA LYS A 259 13.80 -11.89 -17.18
C LYS A 259 12.54 -12.63 -16.72
N ASN A 260 12.66 -13.47 -15.69
CA ASN A 260 11.53 -14.22 -15.14
C ASN A 260 10.42 -13.30 -14.59
N VAL A 261 10.81 -12.21 -13.91
CA VAL A 261 9.85 -11.21 -13.41
C VAL A 261 9.15 -10.48 -14.57
N ILE A 262 9.90 -10.06 -15.61
CA ILE A 262 9.29 -9.44 -16.80
C ILE A 262 8.30 -10.40 -17.45
N GLN A 263 8.69 -11.65 -17.67
CA GLN A 263 7.83 -12.66 -18.30
C GLN A 263 6.57 -12.90 -17.47
N ARG A 264 6.69 -12.97 -16.13
CA ARG A 264 5.53 -13.18 -15.25
C ARG A 264 4.58 -11.98 -15.24
N LEU A 265 5.11 -10.76 -15.36
CA LEU A 265 4.31 -9.54 -15.44
C LEU A 265 3.70 -9.31 -16.84
N SER A 266 4.06 -10.12 -17.83
CA SER A 266 3.52 -10.06 -19.20
C SER A 266 2.26 -10.93 -19.31
N PRO A 267 1.25 -10.53 -20.14
CA PRO A 267 0.08 -11.35 -20.37
C PRO A 267 0.43 -12.72 -20.94
N PRO A 268 -0.13 -13.81 -20.42
CA PRO A 268 0.19 -15.16 -20.87
C PRO A 268 -0.34 -15.47 -22.29
N GLU A 269 -1.37 -14.77 -22.76
CA GLU A 269 -2.00 -14.96 -24.07
C GLU A 269 -1.22 -14.28 -25.21
N GLU A 270 -0.33 -13.38 -24.90
CA GLU A 270 0.58 -12.73 -25.87
C GLU A 270 1.96 -13.35 -25.74
N ALA A 271 2.79 -13.17 -26.77
CA ALA A 271 4.20 -13.54 -26.62
C ALA A 271 4.78 -12.76 -25.43
N PRO A 272 5.30 -13.46 -24.39
CA PRO A 272 5.82 -12.77 -23.21
C PRO A 272 6.94 -11.81 -23.60
N LEU A 273 7.01 -10.68 -22.92
CA LEU A 273 8.10 -9.74 -23.12
C LEU A 273 9.44 -10.44 -22.87
N MET A 274 10.30 -10.41 -23.86
CA MET A 274 11.61 -11.07 -23.81
C MET A 274 12.71 -10.03 -23.97
N PRO A 275 13.58 -9.86 -22.96
CA PRO A 275 14.83 -9.14 -23.15
C PRO A 275 15.63 -9.69 -24.32
N SER A 276 16.10 -8.82 -25.21
CA SER A 276 16.93 -9.17 -26.37
C SER A 276 18.25 -8.42 -26.34
N ALA A 277 19.06 -8.57 -27.40
CA ALA A 277 20.38 -7.97 -27.48
C ALA A 277 20.32 -6.43 -27.42
N SER A 278 21.26 -5.81 -26.72
CA SER A 278 21.38 -4.36 -26.70
C SER A 278 21.85 -3.84 -28.07
N VAL A 279 21.39 -2.65 -28.43
CA VAL A 279 21.70 -1.99 -29.70
C VAL A 279 22.18 -0.56 -29.49
N ARG A 280 23.01 -0.06 -30.37
CA ARG A 280 23.33 1.35 -30.47
C ARG A 280 22.35 2.06 -31.41
N ILE A 281 21.83 3.17 -30.95
CA ILE A 281 20.92 3.99 -31.75
C ILE A 281 21.60 5.33 -32.11
N PRO A 282 21.24 5.96 -33.24
CA PRO A 282 21.79 7.25 -33.61
C PRO A 282 21.51 8.30 -32.52
N GLY A 283 22.55 9.06 -32.14
CA GLY A 283 22.41 10.14 -31.16
C GLY A 283 22.52 9.73 -29.68
N ASP A 284 22.56 8.43 -29.37
CA ASP A 284 22.80 7.94 -28.03
C ASP A 284 24.10 7.12 -27.98
N PRO A 285 25.10 7.49 -27.16
CA PRO A 285 26.35 6.75 -27.05
C PRO A 285 26.24 5.45 -26.27
N ARG A 286 25.11 5.20 -25.59
CA ARG A 286 24.88 4.01 -24.76
C ARG A 286 24.45 2.81 -25.59
N GLU A 287 24.66 1.62 -25.06
CA GLU A 287 24.00 0.42 -25.52
C GLU A 287 22.61 0.37 -24.90
N ILE A 288 21.58 0.44 -25.73
CA ILE A 288 20.19 0.45 -25.32
C ILE A 288 19.66 -0.99 -25.35
N PRO A 289 19.18 -1.55 -24.23
CA PRO A 289 18.58 -2.87 -24.23
C PRO A 289 17.29 -2.88 -25.05
N THR A 290 16.95 -4.03 -25.61
CA THR A 290 15.76 -4.20 -26.46
C THR A 290 14.80 -5.23 -25.89
N ILE A 291 13.53 -5.07 -26.24
CA ILE A 291 12.47 -6.08 -26.03
C ILE A 291 12.16 -6.72 -27.38
N ARG A 292 12.06 -8.04 -27.37
CA ARG A 292 11.65 -8.80 -28.55
C ARG A 292 10.16 -8.83 -28.71
N HIS A 293 9.69 -8.39 -29.88
CA HIS A 293 8.31 -8.49 -30.33
C HIS A 293 8.20 -9.39 -31.55
N ILE A 294 6.96 -9.76 -31.92
CA ILE A 294 6.68 -10.57 -33.11
C ILE A 294 7.20 -9.90 -34.39
N TYR A 295 7.21 -8.55 -34.41
CA TYR A 295 7.63 -7.74 -35.54
C TYR A 295 9.10 -7.27 -35.49
N GLY A 296 9.85 -7.69 -34.47
CA GLY A 296 11.26 -7.37 -34.31
C GLY A 296 11.63 -6.86 -32.93
N ASP A 297 12.92 -6.60 -32.74
CA ASP A 297 13.45 -6.09 -31.48
C ASP A 297 13.28 -4.56 -31.40
N VAL A 298 12.69 -4.06 -30.33
CA VAL A 298 12.43 -2.63 -30.10
C VAL A 298 13.33 -2.12 -28.98
N PRO A 299 14.08 -1.01 -29.19
CA PRO A 299 14.84 -0.38 -28.12
C PRO A 299 13.91 0.06 -26.98
N PHE A 300 14.29 -0.24 -25.74
CA PHE A 300 13.44 0.01 -24.56
C PHE A 300 12.95 1.45 -24.44
N ILE A 301 13.77 2.42 -24.82
CA ILE A 301 13.37 3.84 -24.78
C ILE A 301 12.25 4.18 -25.76
N ASN A 302 12.04 3.37 -26.82
CA ASN A 302 10.98 3.54 -27.83
C ASN A 302 9.73 2.72 -27.49
N GLU A 303 9.74 1.94 -26.41
CA GLU A 303 8.62 1.12 -26.00
C GLU A 303 7.40 1.94 -25.60
N SER A 304 6.22 1.31 -25.64
CA SER A 304 4.98 1.90 -25.17
C SER A 304 5.06 2.24 -23.67
N ALA A 305 4.25 3.19 -23.20
CA ALA A 305 4.21 3.59 -21.80
C ALA A 305 3.88 2.40 -20.87
N GLY A 306 2.97 1.51 -21.29
CA GLY A 306 2.61 0.32 -20.52
C GLY A 306 3.78 -0.66 -20.37
N ILE A 307 4.46 -1.00 -21.47
CA ILE A 307 5.63 -1.88 -21.44
C ILE A 307 6.74 -1.28 -20.60
N ARG A 308 7.02 0.02 -20.78
CA ARG A 308 8.03 0.71 -19.95
C ARG A 308 7.67 0.63 -18.46
N ARG A 309 6.40 0.82 -18.09
CA ARG A 309 5.95 0.72 -16.68
C ARG A 309 6.20 -0.67 -16.12
N ILE A 310 5.84 -1.73 -16.84
CA ILE A 310 6.02 -3.12 -16.41
C ILE A 310 7.50 -3.47 -16.24
N VAL A 311 8.31 -3.16 -17.25
CA VAL A 311 9.75 -3.46 -17.20
C VAL A 311 10.45 -2.65 -16.12
N THR A 312 10.06 -1.39 -15.92
CA THR A 312 10.59 -0.54 -14.86
C THR A 312 10.22 -1.08 -13.47
N LEU A 313 8.97 -1.55 -13.29
CA LEU A 313 8.55 -2.19 -12.05
C LEU A 313 9.36 -3.47 -11.76
N ALA A 314 9.50 -4.34 -12.78
CA ALA A 314 10.33 -5.54 -12.68
C ALA A 314 11.78 -5.21 -12.31
N TYR A 315 12.37 -4.22 -12.98
CA TYR A 315 13.73 -3.76 -12.71
C TYR A 315 13.89 -3.32 -11.25
N LEU A 316 13.02 -2.47 -10.75
CA LEU A 316 13.17 -1.88 -9.42
C LEU A 316 12.96 -2.89 -8.30
N ILE A 317 12.05 -3.83 -8.47
CA ILE A 317 11.86 -4.92 -7.51
C ILE A 317 13.13 -5.81 -7.47
N VAL A 318 13.64 -6.20 -8.63
CA VAL A 318 14.85 -7.04 -8.72
C VAL A 318 16.07 -6.28 -8.24
N TRP A 319 16.24 -5.02 -8.63
CA TRP A 319 17.33 -4.16 -8.19
C TRP A 319 17.31 -3.97 -6.66
N ALA A 320 16.19 -3.59 -6.08
CA ALA A 320 16.05 -3.36 -4.65
C ALA A 320 16.39 -4.62 -3.85
N TRP A 321 15.89 -5.78 -4.29
CA TRP A 321 16.21 -7.06 -3.68
C TRP A 321 17.69 -7.43 -3.80
N THR A 322 18.28 -7.24 -4.98
CA THR A 322 19.70 -7.53 -5.22
C THR A 322 20.62 -6.65 -4.36
N GLU A 323 20.34 -5.34 -4.29
CA GLU A 323 21.08 -4.40 -3.45
C GLU A 323 20.93 -4.74 -1.96
N HIS A 324 19.74 -5.17 -1.53
CA HIS A 324 19.52 -5.64 -0.17
C HIS A 324 20.38 -6.88 0.16
N LEU A 325 20.45 -7.86 -0.75
CA LEU A 325 21.29 -9.04 -0.56
C LEU A 325 22.79 -8.69 -0.51
N VAL A 326 23.25 -7.80 -1.37
CA VAL A 326 24.63 -7.30 -1.37
C VAL A 326 24.95 -6.59 -0.05
N SER A 327 24.05 -5.71 0.40
CA SER A 327 24.18 -4.99 1.67
C SER A 327 24.23 -5.96 2.87
N ALA A 328 23.40 -7.00 2.87
CA ALA A 328 23.40 -8.04 3.90
C ALA A 328 24.73 -8.81 3.94
N ALA A 329 25.22 -9.21 2.78
CA ALA A 329 26.50 -9.92 2.65
C ALA A 329 27.67 -9.06 3.15
N LEU A 330 27.75 -7.78 2.75
CA LEU A 330 28.78 -6.84 3.20
C LEU A 330 28.72 -6.61 4.71
N ALA A 331 27.53 -6.52 5.27
CA ALA A 331 27.31 -6.35 6.71
C ALA A 331 27.47 -7.67 7.50
N LYS A 332 27.65 -8.82 6.81
CA LYS A 332 27.70 -10.16 7.41
C LYS A 332 26.51 -10.50 8.31
N ILE A 333 25.33 -10.12 7.87
CA ILE A 333 24.05 -10.41 8.53
C ILE A 333 23.09 -11.08 7.56
N ALA A 334 22.05 -11.75 8.09
CA ALA A 334 21.01 -12.34 7.27
C ALA A 334 20.16 -11.24 6.62
N PRO A 335 19.77 -11.39 5.34
CA PRO A 335 18.84 -10.48 4.70
C PRO A 335 17.45 -10.56 5.33
N GLU A 336 16.74 -9.44 5.35
CA GLU A 336 15.34 -9.41 5.78
C GLU A 336 14.46 -10.06 4.69
N ARG A 337 13.53 -10.90 5.13
CA ARG A 337 12.65 -11.66 4.23
C ARG A 337 11.29 -11.00 4.03
N LYS A 338 10.93 -10.00 4.83
CA LYS A 338 9.70 -9.24 4.68
C LYS A 338 9.92 -8.11 3.69
N ILE A 339 9.07 -8.07 2.64
CA ILE A 339 9.00 -6.99 1.67
C ILE A 339 7.63 -6.33 1.76
N VAL A 340 7.60 -5.00 1.78
CA VAL A 340 6.36 -4.22 1.62
C VAL A 340 6.37 -3.58 0.24
N VAL A 341 5.34 -3.84 -0.56
CA VAL A 341 5.20 -3.31 -1.92
C VAL A 341 3.98 -2.40 -1.96
N LEU A 342 4.21 -1.13 -2.23
CA LEU A 342 3.16 -0.12 -2.43
C LEU A 342 3.08 0.19 -3.93
N ILE A 343 1.89 0.13 -4.53
CA ILE A 343 1.71 0.44 -5.95
C ILE A 343 0.51 1.36 -6.11
N ASP A 344 0.77 2.56 -6.64
CA ASP A 344 -0.26 3.55 -6.90
C ASP A 344 -0.76 3.44 -8.34
N GLU A 345 -2.09 3.35 -8.49
CA GLU A 345 -2.79 3.16 -9.76
C GLU A 345 -2.11 2.08 -10.62
N MET A 346 -2.22 0.83 -10.17
CA MET A 346 -1.55 -0.32 -10.78
C MET A 346 -1.82 -0.43 -12.28
N GLU A 347 -3.02 -0.11 -12.72
CA GLU A 347 -3.47 -0.16 -14.11
C GLU A 347 -2.99 1.00 -14.99
N ALA A 348 -2.38 2.03 -14.43
CA ALA A 348 -2.02 3.23 -15.18
C ALA A 348 -1.19 2.91 -16.42
N HIS A 349 -1.63 3.40 -17.57
CA HIS A 349 -1.04 3.16 -18.90
C HIS A 349 -1.09 1.72 -19.42
N LEU A 350 -1.74 0.79 -18.72
CA LEU A 350 -1.87 -0.59 -19.16
C LEU A 350 -3.08 -0.79 -20.05
N HIS A 351 -2.88 -1.53 -21.15
CA HIS A 351 -3.99 -2.02 -21.97
C HIS A 351 -4.89 -2.98 -21.14
N PRO A 352 -6.22 -3.04 -21.35
CA PRO A 352 -7.12 -3.91 -20.60
C PRO A 352 -6.68 -5.36 -20.45
N LYS A 353 -6.08 -5.97 -21.47
CA LYS A 353 -5.51 -7.32 -21.37
C LYS A 353 -4.46 -7.42 -20.26
N TRP A 354 -3.61 -6.42 -20.13
CA TRP A 354 -2.58 -6.37 -19.10
C TRP A 354 -3.17 -6.11 -17.71
N GLN A 355 -4.21 -5.30 -17.63
CA GLN A 355 -4.90 -5.04 -16.36
C GLN A 355 -5.49 -6.32 -15.75
N ARG A 356 -5.92 -7.27 -16.60
CA ARG A 356 -6.44 -8.56 -16.16
C ARG A 356 -5.38 -9.47 -15.53
N ASP A 357 -4.11 -9.32 -15.94
CA ASP A 357 -3.06 -10.25 -15.53
C ASP A 357 -2.08 -9.67 -14.52
N ILE A 358 -2.02 -8.33 -14.37
CA ILE A 358 -0.97 -7.66 -13.60
C ILE A 358 -1.03 -7.98 -12.11
N LEU A 359 -2.19 -7.92 -11.47
CA LEU A 359 -2.29 -8.17 -10.03
C LEU A 359 -2.02 -9.62 -9.66
N PRO A 360 -2.58 -10.64 -10.34
CA PRO A 360 -2.16 -12.03 -10.17
C PRO A 360 -0.65 -12.24 -10.35
N ALA A 361 -0.03 -11.52 -11.29
CA ALA A 361 1.40 -11.62 -11.52
C ALA A 361 2.22 -11.03 -10.37
N ILE A 362 1.83 -9.86 -9.85
CA ILE A 362 2.52 -9.21 -8.71
C ILE A 362 2.49 -10.10 -7.47
N LEU A 363 1.40 -10.82 -7.22
CA LEU A 363 1.33 -11.77 -6.10
C LEU A 363 2.39 -12.88 -6.18
N ASP A 364 2.84 -13.23 -7.38
CA ASP A 364 3.85 -14.28 -7.59
C ASP A 364 5.29 -13.75 -7.61
N VAL A 365 5.49 -12.43 -7.77
CA VAL A 365 6.83 -11.84 -7.92
C VAL A 365 7.71 -12.10 -6.70
N ALA A 366 7.17 -12.04 -5.49
CA ALA A 366 7.94 -12.29 -4.27
C ALA A 366 8.62 -13.67 -4.28
N ALA A 367 7.88 -14.71 -4.69
CA ALA A 367 8.42 -16.07 -4.80
C ALA A 367 9.50 -16.22 -5.90
N LEU A 368 9.45 -15.38 -6.94
CA LEU A 368 10.49 -15.34 -7.98
C LEU A 368 11.79 -14.69 -7.50
N LEU A 369 11.72 -13.80 -6.51
CA LEU A 369 12.92 -13.22 -5.89
C LEU A 369 13.64 -14.25 -5.03
N ASP A 370 12.92 -14.86 -4.12
CA ASP A 370 13.38 -15.91 -3.22
C ASP A 370 12.14 -16.61 -2.60
N PRO A 371 12.10 -17.96 -2.55
CA PRO A 371 10.96 -18.70 -1.98
C PRO A 371 10.65 -18.41 -0.52
N LEU A 372 11.58 -17.81 0.22
CA LEU A 372 11.42 -17.44 1.64
C LEU A 372 10.98 -15.98 1.82
N VAL A 373 10.78 -15.24 0.73
CA VAL A 373 10.28 -13.86 0.82
C VAL A 373 8.80 -13.89 1.16
N ASP A 374 8.45 -13.11 2.17
CA ASP A 374 7.08 -12.83 2.59
C ASP A 374 6.74 -11.38 2.22
N ALA A 375 5.71 -11.18 1.39
CA ALA A 375 5.34 -9.87 0.86
C ALA A 375 4.01 -9.38 1.43
N GLN A 376 4.00 -8.13 1.91
CA GLN A 376 2.78 -7.36 2.10
C GLN A 376 2.62 -6.42 0.90
N ILE A 377 1.52 -6.54 0.17
CA ILE A 377 1.25 -5.78 -1.05
C ILE A 377 0.05 -4.88 -0.80
N ILE A 378 0.22 -3.57 -0.98
CA ILE A 378 -0.84 -2.57 -0.85
C ILE A 378 -0.92 -1.82 -2.18
N ILE A 379 -2.06 -1.91 -2.84
CA ILE A 379 -2.28 -1.28 -4.15
C ILE A 379 -3.47 -0.34 -4.13
N THR A 380 -3.41 0.66 -4.99
CA THR A 380 -4.60 1.43 -5.37
C THR A 380 -4.99 1.11 -6.81
N THR A 381 -6.28 1.12 -7.10
CA THR A 381 -6.81 0.86 -8.43
C THR A 381 -8.16 1.54 -8.66
N HIS A 382 -8.43 1.92 -9.91
CA HIS A 382 -9.74 2.32 -10.42
C HIS A 382 -10.30 1.30 -11.43
N SER A 383 -9.57 0.20 -11.66
CA SER A 383 -9.91 -0.76 -12.71
C SER A 383 -10.79 -1.89 -12.19
N PRO A 384 -12.01 -2.05 -12.72
CA PRO A 384 -12.82 -3.23 -12.44
C PRO A 384 -12.16 -4.52 -12.95
N LEU A 385 -11.33 -4.42 -14.01
CA LEU A 385 -10.55 -5.55 -14.52
C LEU A 385 -9.52 -6.05 -13.52
N VAL A 386 -8.86 -5.14 -12.79
CA VAL A 386 -7.90 -5.51 -11.74
C VAL A 386 -8.62 -6.24 -10.61
N LEU A 387 -9.80 -5.78 -10.19
CA LEU A 387 -10.61 -6.46 -9.17
C LEU A 387 -11.08 -7.85 -9.64
N ALA A 388 -11.66 -7.93 -10.84
CA ALA A 388 -12.09 -9.20 -11.44
C ALA A 388 -10.93 -10.20 -11.57
N SER A 389 -9.70 -9.73 -11.83
CA SER A 389 -8.54 -10.59 -12.07
C SER A 389 -8.11 -11.42 -10.87
N VAL A 390 -8.45 -11.00 -9.66
CA VAL A 390 -8.05 -11.70 -8.41
C VAL A 390 -9.17 -12.45 -7.74
N GLU A 391 -10.37 -12.50 -8.31
CA GLU A 391 -11.53 -13.17 -7.69
C GLU A 391 -11.26 -14.61 -7.25
N THR A 392 -10.46 -15.34 -8.02
CA THR A 392 -10.12 -16.73 -7.72
C THR A 392 -8.95 -16.89 -6.76
N ARG A 393 -8.20 -15.81 -6.50
CA ARG A 393 -6.98 -15.81 -5.70
C ARG A 393 -7.12 -15.01 -4.40
N PHE A 394 -8.18 -14.23 -4.26
CA PHE A 394 -8.46 -13.45 -3.06
C PHE A 394 -8.81 -14.38 -1.89
N ASP A 395 -8.11 -14.19 -0.78
CA ASP A 395 -8.28 -14.95 0.45
C ASP A 395 -8.67 -13.98 1.57
N SER A 396 -9.91 -14.06 2.02
CA SER A 396 -10.46 -13.16 3.05
C SER A 396 -9.77 -13.23 4.43
N GLU A 397 -8.93 -14.25 4.68
CA GLU A 397 -8.16 -14.35 5.93
C GLU A 397 -6.86 -13.54 5.87
N SER A 398 -6.29 -13.38 4.67
CA SER A 398 -5.00 -12.72 4.44
C SER A 398 -5.06 -11.49 3.55
N ASP A 399 -6.22 -11.17 2.98
CA ASP A 399 -6.43 -10.06 2.05
C ASP A 399 -7.57 -9.16 2.50
N SER A 400 -7.54 -7.89 2.09
CA SER A 400 -8.60 -6.92 2.38
C SER A 400 -8.88 -6.01 1.18
N LEU A 401 -10.12 -5.55 1.08
CA LEU A 401 -10.58 -4.57 0.11
C LEU A 401 -11.13 -3.35 0.84
N TYR A 402 -10.58 -2.18 0.54
CA TYR A 402 -11.03 -0.90 1.06
C TYR A 402 -11.64 -0.06 -0.04
N HIS A 403 -12.71 0.66 0.30
CA HIS A 403 -13.38 1.56 -0.61
C HIS A 403 -13.42 2.99 -0.05
N LEU A 404 -12.96 3.94 -0.87
CA LEU A 404 -13.09 5.38 -0.66
C LEU A 404 -14.29 5.87 -1.44
N ASN A 405 -15.30 6.41 -0.76
CA ASN A 405 -16.51 6.92 -1.38
C ASN A 405 -16.84 8.32 -0.87
N LEU A 406 -17.49 9.12 -1.71
CA LEU A 406 -18.03 10.42 -1.34
C LEU A 406 -19.47 10.23 -0.84
N THR A 407 -19.71 10.49 0.44
CA THR A 407 -21.06 10.40 1.01
C THR A 407 -21.97 11.52 0.47
N LYS A 408 -23.28 11.33 0.57
CA LYS A 408 -24.28 12.36 0.19
C LYS A 408 -24.09 13.70 0.91
N ASN A 409 -23.43 13.71 2.05
CA ASN A 409 -23.13 14.92 2.83
C ASN A 409 -21.82 15.60 2.40
N GLY A 410 -21.14 15.11 1.34
CA GLY A 410 -19.86 15.64 0.87
C GLY A 410 -18.67 15.26 1.75
N GLU A 411 -18.80 14.28 2.63
CA GLU A 411 -17.68 13.73 3.41
C GLU A 411 -17.13 12.47 2.74
N VAL A 412 -15.81 12.32 2.74
CA VAL A 412 -15.16 11.11 2.25
C VAL A 412 -15.24 10.03 3.33
N SER A 413 -15.82 8.88 2.99
CA SER A 413 -15.80 7.67 3.81
C SER A 413 -14.71 6.74 3.34
N PHE A 414 -14.09 6.03 4.28
CA PHE A 414 -13.10 4.99 4.03
C PHE A 414 -13.48 3.76 4.83
N VAL A 415 -13.88 2.71 4.15
CA VAL A 415 -14.41 1.50 4.79
C VAL A 415 -13.81 0.25 4.19
N GLU A 416 -13.57 -0.74 5.03
CA GLU A 416 -13.29 -2.09 4.57
C GLU A 416 -14.61 -2.73 4.13
N ILE A 417 -14.62 -3.32 2.95
CA ILE A 417 -15.79 -3.97 2.37
C ILE A 417 -15.49 -5.43 2.06
N PRO A 418 -16.49 -6.32 2.16
CA PRO A 418 -16.29 -7.72 1.81
C PRO A 418 -16.00 -7.85 0.29
N PHE A 419 -14.99 -8.63 -0.03
CA PHE A 419 -14.69 -8.95 -1.44
C PHE A 419 -15.68 -10.00 -1.94
N LEU A 420 -16.54 -9.61 -2.87
CA LEU A 420 -17.52 -10.49 -3.50
C LEU A 420 -17.04 -10.89 -4.89
N ARG A 421 -17.27 -12.15 -5.26
CA ARG A 421 -17.03 -12.61 -6.64
C ARG A 421 -18.22 -12.22 -7.49
N LEU A 422 -18.04 -11.27 -8.39
CA LEU A 422 -19.09 -10.79 -9.28
C LEU A 422 -19.04 -11.44 -10.67
N GLY A 423 -17.89 -12.04 -11.03
CA GLY A 423 -17.71 -12.85 -12.22
C GLY A 423 -17.36 -12.08 -13.47
N SER A 424 -18.08 -11.03 -13.81
CA SER A 424 -17.82 -10.23 -15.01
C SER A 424 -17.39 -8.80 -14.70
N VAL A 425 -16.70 -8.17 -15.64
CA VAL A 425 -16.32 -6.76 -15.52
C VAL A 425 -17.54 -5.84 -15.51
N ASP A 426 -18.59 -6.18 -16.24
CA ASP A 426 -19.84 -5.42 -16.27
C ASP A 426 -20.55 -5.46 -14.91
N ASP A 427 -20.50 -6.60 -14.20
CA ASP A 427 -21.04 -6.72 -12.86
C ASP A 427 -20.21 -5.90 -11.86
N TRP A 428 -18.87 -5.85 -12.00
CA TRP A 428 -18.03 -4.95 -11.22
C TRP A 428 -18.37 -3.48 -11.49
N LEU A 429 -18.52 -3.08 -12.74
CA LEU A 429 -18.88 -1.70 -13.11
C LEU A 429 -20.21 -1.25 -12.52
N THR A 430 -21.18 -2.18 -12.42
CA THR A 430 -22.52 -1.89 -11.87
C THR A 430 -22.65 -2.15 -10.38
N SER A 431 -21.57 -2.58 -9.72
CA SER A 431 -21.54 -2.77 -8.28
C SER A 431 -21.54 -1.45 -7.49
N ASP A 432 -21.78 -1.53 -6.18
CA ASP A 432 -21.71 -0.39 -5.25
C ASP A 432 -20.30 0.25 -5.17
N ILE A 433 -19.28 -0.40 -5.75
CA ILE A 433 -17.91 0.11 -5.80
C ILE A 433 -17.72 1.14 -6.92
N PHE A 434 -18.28 0.89 -8.10
CA PHE A 434 -18.14 1.77 -9.26
C PHE A 434 -19.41 2.56 -9.58
N GLU A 435 -20.54 2.20 -8.98
CA GLU A 435 -21.82 2.91 -8.99
C GLU A 435 -22.37 3.25 -10.39
N LEU A 436 -21.90 2.57 -11.44
CA LEU A 436 -22.48 2.74 -12.78
C LEU A 436 -23.84 2.02 -12.82
N LYS A 437 -24.87 2.71 -13.28
CA LYS A 437 -26.19 2.09 -13.43
C LYS A 437 -26.19 1.02 -14.52
N GLN A 438 -25.41 1.23 -15.55
CA GLN A 438 -25.25 0.32 -16.69
C GLN A 438 -23.88 0.51 -17.34
N ALA A 439 -23.25 -0.58 -17.80
CA ALA A 439 -22.00 -0.57 -18.56
C ALA A 439 -22.27 -0.20 -20.03
N ARG A 440 -22.83 0.98 -20.30
CA ARG A 440 -23.28 1.44 -21.63
C ARG A 440 -22.94 2.92 -21.85
N SER A 441 -23.19 3.41 -23.10
CA SER A 441 -23.17 4.85 -23.36
C SER A 441 -24.28 5.56 -22.57
N ARG A 442 -24.11 6.83 -22.29
CA ARG A 442 -25.14 7.63 -21.60
C ARG A 442 -26.48 7.63 -22.35
N GLU A 443 -26.46 7.68 -23.68
CA GLU A 443 -27.63 7.60 -24.53
C GLU A 443 -28.32 6.23 -24.40
N GLY A 444 -27.55 5.15 -24.41
CA GLY A 444 -28.05 3.80 -24.20
C GLY A 444 -28.63 3.59 -22.81
N GLU A 445 -27.97 4.10 -21.76
CA GLU A 445 -28.49 4.05 -20.39
C GLU A 445 -29.82 4.82 -20.27
N GLN A 446 -29.89 6.03 -20.81
CA GLN A 446 -31.12 6.84 -20.79
C GLN A 446 -32.26 6.18 -21.57
N ALA A 447 -31.97 5.58 -22.74
CA ALA A 447 -32.96 4.87 -23.53
C ALA A 447 -33.51 3.65 -22.79
N VAL A 448 -32.64 2.85 -22.17
CA VAL A 448 -33.03 1.68 -21.38
C VAL A 448 -33.80 2.08 -20.12
N GLU A 449 -33.37 3.15 -19.43
CA GLU A 449 -34.07 3.63 -18.23
C GLU A 449 -35.47 4.16 -18.55
N ARG A 450 -35.62 4.92 -19.65
CA ARG A 450 -36.94 5.35 -20.13
C ARG A 450 -37.81 4.16 -20.55
N ALA A 451 -37.22 3.19 -21.23
CA ALA A 451 -37.92 1.97 -21.59
C ALA A 451 -38.39 1.16 -20.35
N LYS A 452 -37.55 1.08 -19.29
CA LYS A 452 -37.96 0.46 -18.02
C LYS A 452 -39.13 1.17 -17.35
N GLN A 453 -39.16 2.51 -17.38
CA GLN A 453 -40.28 3.29 -16.86
C GLN A 453 -41.56 2.95 -17.63
N ILE A 454 -41.50 2.91 -18.96
CA ILE A 454 -42.63 2.56 -19.83
C ILE A 454 -43.09 1.11 -19.59
N LEU A 455 -42.18 0.17 -19.31
CA LEU A 455 -42.55 -1.20 -18.92
C LEU A 455 -43.40 -1.25 -17.66
N ALA A 456 -43.32 -0.26 -16.77
CA ALA A 456 -44.09 -0.13 -15.55
C ALA A 456 -45.40 0.66 -15.74
N GLU A 457 -45.62 1.33 -16.88
CA GLU A 457 -46.83 2.07 -17.18
C GLU A 457 -47.96 1.14 -17.65
N GLU A 458 -49.19 1.36 -17.14
CA GLU A 458 -50.33 0.51 -17.51
C GLU A 458 -50.75 0.67 -18.96
N ALA A 459 -50.68 1.86 -19.52
CA ALA A 459 -51.16 2.17 -20.86
C ALA A 459 -50.30 3.21 -21.62
N PRO A 460 -49.04 2.85 -21.99
CA PRO A 460 -48.20 3.74 -22.79
C PRO A 460 -48.77 3.92 -24.18
N SER A 461 -48.59 5.13 -24.78
CA SER A 461 -49.06 5.43 -26.14
C SER A 461 -48.23 4.71 -27.19
N LYS A 462 -48.83 4.43 -28.33
CA LYS A 462 -48.13 3.77 -29.46
C LYS A 462 -46.99 4.62 -30.00
N GLU A 463 -47.18 5.93 -30.04
CA GLU A 463 -46.17 6.90 -30.46
C GLU A 463 -44.96 6.88 -29.54
N GLU A 464 -45.17 6.83 -28.27
CA GLU A 464 -44.12 6.75 -27.26
C GLU A 464 -43.32 5.44 -27.33
N LEU A 465 -44.03 4.32 -27.54
CA LEU A 465 -43.39 3.02 -27.75
C LEU A 465 -42.51 3.00 -29.01
N MET A 466 -42.97 3.62 -30.11
CA MET A 466 -42.18 3.69 -31.33
C MET A 466 -40.98 4.65 -31.19
N GLU A 467 -41.14 5.79 -30.51
CA GLU A 467 -40.04 6.72 -30.24
C GLU A 467 -38.92 6.04 -29.42
N ILE A 468 -39.29 5.39 -28.33
CA ILE A 468 -38.31 4.69 -27.47
C ILE A 468 -37.68 3.52 -28.20
N THR A 469 -38.45 2.76 -28.99
CA THR A 469 -37.88 1.69 -29.83
C THR A 469 -36.81 2.23 -30.79
N GLY A 470 -37.08 3.38 -31.42
CA GLY A 470 -36.10 4.03 -32.29
C GLY A 470 -34.84 4.47 -31.52
N ARG A 471 -34.98 5.02 -30.31
CA ARG A 471 -33.84 5.36 -29.45
C ARG A 471 -33.03 4.13 -29.08
N LEU A 472 -33.69 3.04 -28.68
CA LEU A 472 -33.02 1.78 -28.35
C LEU A 472 -32.29 1.23 -29.57
N GLN A 473 -32.89 1.26 -30.79
CA GLN A 473 -32.23 0.80 -32.01
C GLN A 473 -30.99 1.59 -32.36
N MET A 474 -30.96 2.91 -32.08
CA MET A 474 -29.77 3.72 -32.28
C MET A 474 -28.69 3.56 -31.21
N SER A 475 -29.06 3.10 -30.06
CA SER A 475 -28.16 3.12 -28.86
C SER A 475 -27.69 1.72 -28.40
N LEU A 476 -28.40 0.67 -28.79
CA LEU A 476 -28.11 -0.71 -28.35
C LEU A 476 -27.72 -1.58 -29.55
N PRO A 477 -26.74 -2.47 -29.38
CA PRO A 477 -26.44 -3.48 -30.38
C PRO A 477 -27.61 -4.48 -30.50
N PRO A 478 -27.76 -5.14 -31.66
CA PRO A 478 -28.85 -6.11 -31.88
C PRO A 478 -28.88 -7.29 -30.89
N GLU A 479 -27.73 -7.67 -30.37
CA GLU A 479 -27.53 -8.79 -29.43
C GLU A 479 -27.78 -8.42 -27.98
N ASP A 480 -28.15 -7.16 -27.69
CA ASP A 480 -28.35 -6.72 -26.32
C ASP A 480 -29.48 -7.48 -25.63
N ILE A 481 -29.22 -7.96 -24.42
CA ILE A 481 -30.17 -8.77 -23.61
C ILE A 481 -31.50 -8.02 -23.38
N PHE A 482 -31.46 -6.69 -23.31
CA PHE A 482 -32.65 -5.88 -23.10
C PHE A 482 -33.70 -6.04 -24.21
N TRP A 483 -33.27 -6.36 -25.46
CA TRP A 483 -34.17 -6.60 -26.58
C TRP A 483 -35.15 -7.72 -26.33
N THR A 484 -34.76 -8.78 -25.67
CA THR A 484 -35.65 -9.92 -25.34
C THR A 484 -36.86 -9.46 -24.51
N ARG A 485 -36.59 -8.64 -23.51
CA ARG A 485 -37.62 -8.07 -22.62
C ARG A 485 -38.48 -7.04 -23.32
N TRP A 486 -37.85 -6.17 -24.14
CA TRP A 486 -38.54 -5.12 -24.88
C TRP A 486 -39.43 -5.69 -25.98
N ALA A 487 -38.94 -6.63 -26.77
CA ALA A 487 -39.70 -7.30 -27.83
C ALA A 487 -40.94 -8.01 -27.28
N TYR A 488 -40.78 -8.77 -26.17
CA TYR A 488 -41.91 -9.44 -25.51
C TYR A 488 -43.01 -8.45 -25.05
N PHE A 489 -42.58 -7.30 -24.53
CA PHE A 489 -43.51 -6.24 -24.11
C PHE A 489 -44.27 -5.65 -25.31
N LEU A 490 -43.59 -5.31 -26.38
CA LEU A 490 -44.18 -4.76 -27.61
C LEU A 490 -45.17 -5.77 -28.22
N GLU A 491 -44.82 -7.05 -28.29
CA GLU A 491 -45.72 -8.10 -28.81
C GLU A 491 -47.02 -8.17 -27.99
N ARG A 492 -46.94 -8.08 -26.65
CA ARG A 492 -48.15 -8.02 -25.79
C ARG A 492 -49.00 -6.77 -26.03
N LYS A 493 -48.43 -5.68 -26.51
CA LYS A 493 -49.13 -4.47 -26.89
C LYS A 493 -49.55 -4.46 -28.41
N GLY A 494 -49.33 -5.56 -29.12
CA GLY A 494 -49.71 -5.73 -30.52
C GLY A 494 -48.82 -5.02 -31.51
N ILE A 495 -47.59 -4.64 -31.12
CA ILE A 495 -46.59 -3.98 -31.95
C ILE A 495 -45.52 -5.01 -32.28
N ARG A 496 -45.22 -5.17 -33.58
CA ARG A 496 -44.06 -5.97 -34.04
C ARG A 496 -42.87 -5.07 -34.26
N LEU A 497 -41.70 -5.52 -33.78
CA LEU A 497 -40.38 -4.89 -34.04
C LEU A 497 -40.02 -4.97 -35.51
#